data_cafb7a51e99174afacecb07975373596
#
_entry.id   cafb7a51e99174afacecb07975373596
#
_cell.length_a   1.000
_cell.length_b   1.000
_cell.length_c   1.000
_cell.angle_alpha   90.00
_cell.angle_beta   90.00
_cell.angle_gamma   90.00
#
_symmetry.space_group_name_H-M   'P 1'
#
loop_
_entity.id
_entity.type
_entity.pdbx_description
1 polymer ?
#
loop_
_entity_poly.entity_id
_entity_poly.type
_entity_poly.pdbx_seq_one_letter_code
_entity_poly.pdbx_strand_id
1 'polypeptide(L)'
;MQKPVLLLALLVAHPCMEAQPASALRVIDADLSMLRGSTSRMYNFCVGAGRANEGLRADWQRQLRHVRAECGFRYIRFHGLFCDDMGVYQEDKQGHPIYNWQYVDELFDFLEGIGMKPFVELGFMPGALASGPQTIFWYKANVTPPKDYEKWRAFITAFVGHVTERYGVDEIRTWYFEVWNEPNLTGFWMGTTGGKSDAEFAPIARSEYYKLYETTQRAVKSVDAAYRVGGPATAGSGWIDETLAYCSGKGLPLDFVSTHSYATTSGYLDENGNAGTVFSTDRNAITGEVKSVRSRMDRSAFAASELHYTEWSSSYTPFDPIHDSYHSAAFILDKIRNIGASATSMSYWTFTDIFEEAGPRMTPFHGGFGLLNYQDLQKPSYFAYRFLNRLGSVELKCNDPAAFVCRDDAGGVQALFWDFTIPHPVPAVIDQEYYKADHRAEHKGPAELRLSHMATGTYRMLAYKVGYRANDVQAAWLDLGSPSQLTRAQVATLRNASSGDPCLDERVQVGPDACFSRRFEMRENDVWLIELRPLR
;
A
#
# COMPACT_ATOMS: atom_id res chain seq x y z
N MET A 1 64.24 -14.91 57.44
CA MET A 1 64.22 -15.13 56.01
C MET A 1 62.90 -14.59 55.42
N GLN A 2 62.97 -13.31 54.98
CA GLN A 2 61.81 -12.63 54.36
C GLN A 2 61.80 -12.91 52.84
N LYS A 3 60.69 -13.34 52.29
CA LYS A 3 60.50 -13.51 50.83
C LYS A 3 59.94 -12.21 50.26
N PRO A 4 60.42 -11.74 49.08
CA PRO A 4 59.91 -10.56 48.45
C PRO A 4 58.58 -10.84 47.71
N VAL A 5 57.62 -9.96 47.87
CA VAL A 5 56.35 -9.96 47.09
C VAL A 5 56.60 -9.18 45.78
N LEU A 6 56.43 -9.90 44.69
CA LEU A 6 56.52 -9.30 43.35
C LEU A 6 55.15 -8.70 42.97
N LEU A 7 55.10 -7.39 42.82
CA LEU A 7 53.87 -6.68 42.38
C LEU A 7 53.86 -6.68 40.83
N LEU A 8 52.92 -7.43 40.24
CA LEU A 8 52.72 -7.47 38.82
C LEU A 8 51.73 -6.32 38.42
N ALA A 9 52.22 -5.27 37.78
CA ALA A 9 51.39 -4.22 37.24
C ALA A 9 50.74 -4.69 35.94
N LEU A 10 49.41 -4.91 35.96
CA LEU A 10 48.59 -5.12 34.75
C LEU A 10 48.43 -3.79 34.00
N LEU A 11 49.10 -3.64 32.88
CA LEU A 11 48.80 -2.60 31.90
C LEU A 11 47.49 -2.99 31.19
N VAL A 12 46.41 -2.30 31.53
CA VAL A 12 45.16 -2.35 30.77
C VAL A 12 45.32 -1.51 29.50
N ALA A 13 45.54 -2.18 28.40
CA ALA A 13 45.48 -1.54 27.08
C ALA A 13 44.02 -1.16 26.79
N HIS A 14 43.73 0.12 26.77
CA HIS A 14 42.46 0.63 26.24
C HIS A 14 42.51 0.39 24.72
N PRO A 15 41.48 -0.27 24.13
CA PRO A 15 41.37 -0.32 22.68
C PRO A 15 41.15 1.12 22.18
N CYS A 16 42.03 1.58 21.32
CA CYS A 16 41.82 2.80 20.53
C CYS A 16 40.53 2.59 19.74
N MET A 17 39.49 3.37 20.03
CA MET A 17 38.33 3.45 19.15
C MET A 17 38.83 4.00 17.82
N GLU A 18 38.93 3.14 16.80
CA GLU A 18 39.09 3.59 15.42
C GLU A 18 37.91 4.51 15.10
N ALA A 19 38.20 5.74 14.79
CA ALA A 19 37.20 6.67 14.29
C ALA A 19 36.63 6.09 13.00
N GLN A 20 35.34 5.76 12.98
CA GLN A 20 34.65 5.37 11.74
C GLN A 20 34.92 6.45 10.69
N PRO A 21 35.27 6.06 9.45
CA PRO A 21 35.47 7.03 8.39
C PRO A 21 34.23 7.91 8.26
N ALA A 22 34.41 9.22 8.26
CA ALA A 22 33.33 10.17 8.09
C ALA A 22 32.56 9.80 6.81
N SER A 23 31.27 9.47 6.95
CA SER A 23 30.45 9.15 5.79
C SER A 23 30.46 10.34 4.83
N ALA A 24 30.63 10.08 3.54
CA ALA A 24 30.67 11.13 2.53
C ALA A 24 29.37 11.96 2.58
N LEU A 25 29.49 13.28 2.50
CA LEU A 25 28.34 14.19 2.47
C LEU A 25 27.43 13.85 1.28
N ARG A 26 26.18 13.44 1.55
CA ARG A 26 25.16 13.27 0.53
C ARG A 26 24.64 14.64 0.11
N VAL A 27 24.71 14.97 -1.18
CA VAL A 27 24.22 16.24 -1.71
C VAL A 27 22.99 15.99 -2.58
N ILE A 28 21.87 16.58 -2.20
CA ILE A 28 20.62 16.60 -2.95
C ILE A 28 20.53 17.95 -3.63
N ASP A 29 20.78 17.99 -4.94
CA ASP A 29 20.88 19.22 -5.72
C ASP A 29 19.73 19.30 -6.73
N ALA A 30 19.04 20.43 -6.74
CA ALA A 30 17.98 20.70 -7.71
C ALA A 30 18.00 22.19 -8.13
N ASP A 31 17.86 22.39 -9.43
CA ASP A 31 17.73 23.70 -10.06
C ASP A 31 16.25 23.95 -10.39
N LEU A 32 15.66 25.04 -9.84
CA LEU A 32 14.25 25.36 -10.01
C LEU A 32 13.87 25.71 -11.47
N SER A 33 14.84 26.02 -12.31
CA SER A 33 14.65 26.23 -13.75
C SER A 33 14.55 24.91 -14.54
N MET A 34 15.03 23.80 -13.98
CA MET A 34 15.15 22.51 -14.65
C MET A 34 13.99 21.58 -14.32
N LEU A 35 12.92 21.66 -15.14
CA LEU A 35 11.73 20.85 -14.91
C LEU A 35 11.93 19.40 -15.37
N ARG A 36 11.39 18.47 -14.61
CA ARG A 36 11.24 17.06 -15.00
C ARG A 36 9.88 16.81 -15.67
N GLY A 37 8.83 17.43 -15.15
CA GLY A 37 7.47 17.30 -15.64
C GLY A 37 6.42 17.46 -14.54
N SER A 38 5.21 17.06 -14.82
CA SER A 38 4.15 17.00 -13.79
C SER A 38 4.47 15.92 -12.76
N THR A 39 4.22 16.22 -11.50
CA THR A 39 4.37 15.25 -10.41
C THR A 39 3.41 14.08 -10.62
N SER A 40 3.93 12.86 -10.67
CA SER A 40 3.08 11.66 -10.77
C SER A 40 2.17 11.54 -9.56
N ARG A 41 0.91 11.17 -9.79
CA ARG A 41 -0.10 10.89 -8.77
C ARG A 41 -0.49 9.40 -8.73
N MET A 42 0.37 8.54 -9.27
CA MET A 42 0.20 7.09 -9.27
C MET A 42 0.02 6.52 -7.85
N TYR A 43 0.75 7.08 -6.88
CA TYR A 43 0.79 6.61 -5.49
C TYR A 43 -0.53 6.82 -4.73
N ASN A 44 -1.31 7.85 -5.06
CA ASN A 44 -2.59 8.14 -4.41
C ASN A 44 -3.80 7.92 -5.32
N PHE A 45 -3.63 7.12 -6.35
CA PHE A 45 -4.75 6.74 -7.22
C PHE A 45 -5.75 5.89 -6.44
N CYS A 46 -5.32 4.80 -5.84
CA CYS A 46 -6.16 3.86 -5.10
C CYS A 46 -5.48 3.43 -3.81
N VAL A 47 -6.27 3.04 -2.82
CA VAL A 47 -5.82 2.39 -1.58
C VAL A 47 -6.69 1.15 -1.30
N GLY A 48 -6.11 0.14 -0.66
CA GLY A 48 -6.81 -1.07 -0.26
C GLY A 48 -7.53 -0.93 1.09
N ALA A 49 -8.52 -1.77 1.28
CA ALA A 49 -9.18 -2.04 2.57
C ALA A 49 -9.53 -3.53 2.65
N GLY A 50 -9.89 -4.03 3.83
CA GLY A 50 -10.20 -5.44 4.03
C GLY A 50 -11.46 -5.87 3.25
N ARG A 51 -12.63 -5.51 3.74
CA ARG A 51 -13.89 -5.93 3.11
C ARG A 51 -14.98 -4.86 3.15
N ALA A 52 -15.97 -4.99 2.27
CA ALA A 52 -17.08 -4.04 2.15
C ALA A 52 -17.85 -3.82 3.45
N ASN A 53 -18.14 -4.91 4.19
CA ASN A 53 -18.92 -4.82 5.44
C ASN A 53 -18.23 -3.97 6.52
N GLU A 54 -16.88 -3.97 6.59
CA GLU A 54 -16.14 -3.07 7.47
C GLU A 54 -16.44 -1.59 7.17
N GLY A 55 -16.72 -1.25 5.92
CA GLY A 55 -17.05 0.10 5.47
C GLY A 55 -18.37 0.65 6.01
N LEU A 56 -19.22 -0.19 6.58
CA LEU A 56 -20.45 0.22 7.28
C LEU A 56 -20.18 0.70 8.71
N ARG A 57 -18.95 0.53 9.23
CA ARG A 57 -18.55 0.90 10.59
C ARG A 57 -18.17 2.37 10.67
N ALA A 58 -18.65 3.06 11.68
CA ALA A 58 -18.39 4.48 11.90
C ALA A 58 -16.89 4.79 12.13
N ASP A 59 -16.14 3.90 12.78
CA ASP A 59 -14.70 4.05 13.00
C ASP A 59 -13.90 3.91 11.70
N TRP A 60 -14.22 2.93 10.86
CA TRP A 60 -13.63 2.77 9.53
C TRP A 60 -13.88 4.00 8.65
N GLN A 61 -15.13 4.48 8.60
CA GLN A 61 -15.50 5.69 7.84
C GLN A 61 -14.78 6.94 8.33
N ARG A 62 -14.63 7.10 9.66
CA ARG A 62 -13.87 8.21 10.24
C ARG A 62 -12.40 8.16 9.82
N GLN A 63 -11.78 6.98 9.88
CA GLN A 63 -10.39 6.78 9.45
C GLN A 63 -10.21 7.06 7.96
N LEU A 64 -11.13 6.58 7.11
CA LEU A 64 -11.03 6.82 5.68
C LEU A 64 -11.16 8.30 5.31
N ARG A 65 -12.06 9.05 5.95
CA ARG A 65 -12.13 10.51 5.78
C ARG A 65 -10.79 11.17 6.09
N HIS A 66 -10.16 10.78 7.19
CA HIS A 66 -8.86 11.31 7.61
C HIS A 66 -7.76 10.98 6.58
N VAL A 67 -7.63 9.73 6.21
CA VAL A 67 -6.64 9.27 5.22
C VAL A 67 -6.89 9.92 3.85
N ARG A 68 -8.15 10.04 3.42
CA ARG A 68 -8.51 10.73 2.17
C ARG A 68 -8.05 12.19 2.18
N ALA A 69 -8.29 12.92 3.27
CA ALA A 69 -7.93 14.33 3.40
C ALA A 69 -6.41 14.55 3.39
N GLU A 70 -5.66 13.72 4.11
CA GLU A 70 -4.22 13.91 4.32
C GLU A 70 -3.34 13.23 3.27
N CYS A 71 -3.74 12.04 2.78
CA CYS A 71 -2.97 11.25 1.82
C CYS A 71 -3.47 11.40 0.37
N GLY A 72 -4.68 11.93 0.16
CA GLY A 72 -5.18 12.31 -1.15
C GLY A 72 -5.65 11.16 -2.04
N PHE A 73 -5.92 9.97 -1.52
CA PHE A 73 -6.42 8.83 -2.30
C PHE A 73 -7.74 9.16 -2.98
N ARG A 74 -7.90 8.68 -4.23
CA ARG A 74 -9.07 8.95 -5.07
C ARG A 74 -10.01 7.76 -5.20
N TYR A 75 -9.46 6.56 -5.17
CA TYR A 75 -10.18 5.29 -5.24
C TYR A 75 -9.89 4.44 -4.03
N ILE A 76 -10.80 3.49 -3.76
CA ILE A 76 -10.63 2.47 -2.75
C ILE A 76 -11.07 1.11 -3.30
N ARG A 77 -10.29 0.07 -3.04
CA ARG A 77 -10.59 -1.32 -3.38
C ARG A 77 -10.72 -2.14 -2.10
N PHE A 78 -11.68 -3.01 -2.06
CA PHE A 78 -11.94 -3.92 -0.93
C PHE A 78 -12.60 -5.20 -1.42
N HIS A 79 -12.44 -6.27 -0.64
CA HIS A 79 -13.05 -7.56 -0.88
C HIS A 79 -14.54 -7.59 -0.52
N GLY A 80 -15.19 -8.66 -0.95
CA GLY A 80 -16.42 -9.15 -0.35
C GLY A 80 -17.65 -8.29 -0.52
N LEU A 81 -17.73 -7.50 -1.59
CA LEU A 81 -18.92 -6.70 -1.90
C LEU A 81 -20.17 -7.57 -2.05
N PHE A 82 -20.01 -8.82 -2.50
CA PHE A 82 -21.10 -9.77 -2.72
C PHE A 82 -21.18 -10.88 -1.67
N CYS A 83 -20.42 -10.79 -0.57
CA CYS A 83 -20.57 -11.72 0.54
C CYS A 83 -21.96 -11.65 1.16
N ASP A 84 -22.41 -12.75 1.77
CA ASP A 84 -23.76 -12.88 2.30
C ASP A 84 -24.10 -11.83 3.37
N ASP A 85 -23.11 -11.35 4.11
CA ASP A 85 -23.28 -10.29 5.12
C ASP A 85 -23.45 -8.88 4.54
N MET A 86 -23.27 -8.70 3.22
CA MET A 86 -23.71 -7.51 2.48
C MET A 86 -25.16 -7.64 1.97
N GLY A 87 -25.73 -8.82 2.03
CA GLY A 87 -27.14 -9.10 1.76
C GLY A 87 -27.59 -8.89 0.31
N VAL A 88 -26.66 -8.80 -0.64
CA VAL A 88 -26.95 -8.34 -2.01
C VAL A 88 -27.71 -9.33 -2.88
N TYR A 89 -27.60 -10.64 -2.60
CA TYR A 89 -28.21 -11.70 -3.41
C TYR A 89 -28.81 -12.79 -2.55
N GLN A 90 -30.06 -13.10 -2.78
CA GLN A 90 -30.77 -14.24 -2.20
C GLN A 90 -31.65 -14.88 -3.27
N GLU A 91 -32.17 -16.08 -3.01
CA GLU A 91 -33.15 -16.75 -3.86
C GLU A 91 -34.42 -17.08 -3.03
N ASP A 92 -35.57 -16.92 -3.65
CA ASP A 92 -36.84 -17.42 -3.08
C ASP A 92 -36.92 -18.94 -3.14
N LYS A 93 -38.01 -19.51 -2.62
CA LYS A 93 -38.23 -20.96 -2.62
C LYS A 93 -38.33 -21.57 -4.02
N GLN A 94 -38.58 -20.76 -5.03
CA GLN A 94 -38.66 -21.13 -6.44
C GLN A 94 -37.33 -20.94 -7.18
N GLY A 95 -36.35 -20.39 -6.49
CA GLY A 95 -35.01 -20.07 -7.05
C GLY A 95 -34.98 -18.78 -7.85
N HIS A 96 -35.95 -17.87 -7.70
CA HIS A 96 -35.90 -16.56 -8.32
C HIS A 96 -34.98 -15.64 -7.51
N PRO A 97 -34.15 -14.82 -8.15
CA PRO A 97 -33.25 -13.91 -7.47
C PRO A 97 -34.00 -12.80 -6.74
N ILE A 98 -33.50 -12.46 -5.55
CA ILE A 98 -33.91 -11.29 -4.76
C ILE A 98 -32.66 -10.46 -4.56
N TYR A 99 -32.69 -9.22 -5.05
CA TYR A 99 -31.59 -8.27 -4.89
C TYR A 99 -31.88 -7.26 -3.79
N ASN A 100 -30.87 -6.94 -2.98
CA ASN A 100 -30.95 -5.90 -1.96
C ASN A 100 -29.66 -5.08 -1.96
N TRP A 101 -29.76 -3.79 -2.24
CA TRP A 101 -28.63 -2.90 -2.40
C TRP A 101 -28.37 -2.01 -1.18
N GLN A 102 -29.14 -2.15 -0.12
CA GLN A 102 -29.12 -1.25 1.03
C GLN A 102 -27.70 -1.00 1.58
N TYR A 103 -26.91 -2.05 1.80
CA TYR A 103 -25.56 -1.91 2.36
C TYR A 103 -24.54 -1.42 1.32
N VAL A 104 -24.73 -1.80 0.08
CA VAL A 104 -23.91 -1.26 -1.04
C VAL A 104 -24.13 0.23 -1.17
N ASP A 105 -25.40 0.67 -1.16
CA ASP A 105 -25.77 2.07 -1.25
C ASP A 105 -25.20 2.88 -0.09
N GLU A 106 -25.34 2.41 1.14
CA GLU A 106 -24.78 3.06 2.34
C GLU A 106 -23.27 3.26 2.21
N LEU A 107 -22.55 2.24 1.75
CA LEU A 107 -21.11 2.31 1.58
C LEU A 107 -20.72 3.26 0.43
N PHE A 108 -21.36 3.15 -0.72
CA PHE A 108 -20.99 3.93 -1.90
C PHE A 108 -21.42 5.40 -1.78
N ASP A 109 -22.56 5.69 -1.15
CA ASP A 109 -22.99 7.06 -0.81
C ASP A 109 -21.98 7.73 0.14
N PHE A 110 -21.45 6.95 1.11
CA PHE A 110 -20.38 7.43 1.98
C PHE A 110 -19.12 7.76 1.18
N LEU A 111 -18.69 6.89 0.25
CA LEU A 111 -17.50 7.13 -0.58
C LEU A 111 -17.68 8.37 -1.46
N GLU A 112 -18.82 8.50 -2.12
CA GLU A 112 -19.16 9.67 -2.94
C GLU A 112 -19.12 10.95 -2.09
N GLY A 113 -19.74 10.91 -0.90
CA GLY A 113 -19.80 12.03 0.04
C GLY A 113 -18.44 12.53 0.54
N ILE A 114 -17.39 11.71 0.47
CA ILE A 114 -16.00 12.12 0.78
C ILE A 114 -15.15 12.35 -0.49
N GLY A 115 -15.75 12.28 -1.68
CA GLY A 115 -15.07 12.45 -2.96
C GLY A 115 -14.12 11.31 -3.30
N MET A 116 -14.42 10.08 -2.89
CA MET A 116 -13.73 8.86 -3.28
C MET A 116 -14.62 8.01 -4.19
N LYS A 117 -13.99 7.18 -5.02
CA LYS A 117 -14.66 6.27 -5.93
C LYS A 117 -14.31 4.82 -5.61
N PRO A 118 -15.23 3.88 -5.76
CA PRO A 118 -14.88 2.48 -5.63
C PRO A 118 -14.07 2.00 -6.86
N PHE A 119 -13.03 1.21 -6.60
CA PHE A 119 -12.42 0.30 -7.54
C PHE A 119 -13.05 -1.06 -7.24
N VAL A 120 -14.11 -1.40 -7.99
CA VAL A 120 -15.06 -2.44 -7.61
C VAL A 120 -14.50 -3.83 -7.89
N GLU A 121 -14.17 -4.60 -6.84
CA GLU A 121 -13.95 -6.03 -6.96
C GLU A 121 -15.29 -6.76 -7.02
N LEU A 122 -15.55 -7.45 -8.15
CA LEU A 122 -16.78 -8.24 -8.36
C LEU A 122 -16.62 -9.64 -7.72
N GLY A 123 -16.71 -9.67 -6.40
CA GLY A 123 -16.48 -10.85 -5.56
C GLY A 123 -16.91 -10.59 -4.08
N PHE A 124 -16.90 -11.58 -3.19
CA PHE A 124 -16.83 -13.00 -3.52
C PHE A 124 -18.22 -13.55 -3.89
N MET A 125 -18.35 -14.89 -4.05
CA MET A 125 -19.60 -15.49 -4.52
C MET A 125 -20.69 -15.43 -3.44
N PRO A 126 -21.91 -14.92 -3.74
CA PRO A 126 -23.03 -15.09 -2.83
C PRO A 126 -23.32 -16.56 -2.57
N GLY A 127 -23.54 -16.95 -1.32
CA GLY A 127 -23.75 -18.36 -0.94
C GLY A 127 -24.88 -19.02 -1.71
N ALA A 128 -25.99 -18.30 -1.95
CA ALA A 128 -27.12 -18.82 -2.73
C ALA A 128 -26.77 -19.09 -4.21
N LEU A 129 -25.72 -18.48 -4.76
CA LEU A 129 -25.28 -18.67 -6.15
C LEU A 129 -24.03 -19.57 -6.25
N ALA A 130 -23.40 -19.89 -5.15
CA ALA A 130 -22.17 -20.66 -5.08
C ALA A 130 -22.35 -22.12 -5.55
N SER A 131 -21.32 -22.68 -6.22
CA SER A 131 -21.31 -24.09 -6.64
C SER A 131 -20.86 -25.05 -5.54
N GLY A 132 -20.31 -24.55 -4.44
CA GLY A 132 -19.83 -25.33 -3.30
C GLY A 132 -19.77 -24.54 -2.00
N PRO A 133 -19.49 -25.21 -0.87
CA PRO A 133 -19.49 -24.60 0.46
C PRO A 133 -18.14 -23.99 0.87
N GLN A 134 -17.11 -24.03 0.01
CA GLN A 134 -15.76 -23.63 0.38
C GLN A 134 -15.66 -22.13 0.59
N THR A 135 -15.05 -21.74 1.69
CA THR A 135 -14.91 -20.35 2.10
C THR A 135 -13.47 -20.03 2.53
N ILE A 136 -13.12 -18.76 2.45
CA ILE A 136 -11.86 -18.21 2.97
C ILE A 136 -12.16 -17.13 4.00
N PHE A 137 -11.15 -16.77 4.77
CA PHE A 137 -11.18 -15.74 5.79
C PHE A 137 -12.09 -16.02 6.99
N TRP A 138 -11.90 -15.28 8.04
CA TRP A 138 -12.72 -15.36 9.25
C TRP A 138 -14.21 -15.11 8.98
N TYR A 139 -14.53 -14.20 8.06
CA TYR A 139 -15.91 -13.86 7.67
C TYR A 139 -16.50 -14.80 6.61
N LYS A 140 -15.81 -15.91 6.28
CA LYS A 140 -16.31 -17.02 5.46
C LYS A 140 -16.80 -16.60 4.07
N ALA A 141 -16.01 -15.79 3.37
CA ALA A 141 -16.26 -15.46 1.96
C ALA A 141 -16.25 -16.73 1.10
N ASN A 142 -17.29 -16.97 0.32
CA ASN A 142 -17.36 -18.15 -0.56
C ASN A 142 -16.47 -17.95 -1.81
N VAL A 143 -15.58 -18.91 -2.04
CA VAL A 143 -14.55 -18.85 -3.10
C VAL A 143 -14.76 -19.88 -4.21
N THR A 144 -16.00 -20.31 -4.41
CA THR A 144 -16.37 -21.22 -5.49
C THR A 144 -16.96 -20.45 -6.68
N PRO A 145 -16.84 -20.96 -7.92
CA PRO A 145 -17.51 -20.35 -9.06
C PRO A 145 -19.03 -20.41 -8.94
N PRO A 146 -19.79 -19.67 -9.74
CA PRO A 146 -21.24 -19.74 -9.71
C PRO A 146 -21.75 -21.12 -10.18
N LYS A 147 -22.76 -21.64 -9.50
CA LYS A 147 -23.47 -22.87 -9.93
C LYS A 147 -24.25 -22.66 -11.23
N ASP A 148 -24.64 -21.42 -11.53
CA ASP A 148 -25.39 -20.99 -12.69
C ASP A 148 -24.83 -19.67 -13.24
N TYR A 149 -24.20 -19.73 -14.41
CA TYR A 149 -23.56 -18.56 -15.03
C TYR A 149 -24.58 -17.56 -15.62
N GLU A 150 -25.80 -17.99 -15.97
CA GLU A 150 -26.84 -17.07 -16.43
C GLU A 150 -27.41 -16.26 -15.25
N LYS A 151 -27.57 -16.87 -14.10
CA LYS A 151 -27.93 -16.14 -12.87
C LYS A 151 -26.81 -15.18 -12.45
N TRP A 152 -25.56 -15.60 -12.54
CA TRP A 152 -24.41 -14.69 -12.30
C TRP A 152 -24.43 -13.51 -13.26
N ARG A 153 -24.59 -13.75 -14.56
CA ARG A 153 -24.70 -12.71 -15.56
C ARG A 153 -25.83 -11.74 -15.24
N ALA A 154 -27.03 -12.24 -14.92
CA ALA A 154 -28.19 -11.44 -14.56
C ALA A 154 -27.94 -10.61 -13.28
N PHE A 155 -27.28 -11.20 -12.28
CA PHE A 155 -26.91 -10.50 -11.04
C PHE A 155 -25.92 -9.35 -11.30
N ILE A 156 -24.84 -9.59 -12.04
CA ILE A 156 -23.89 -8.54 -12.39
C ILE A 156 -24.56 -7.43 -13.22
N THR A 157 -25.42 -7.80 -14.19
CA THR A 157 -26.18 -6.80 -14.97
C THR A 157 -27.08 -5.96 -14.07
N ALA A 158 -27.78 -6.60 -13.11
CA ALA A 158 -28.65 -5.89 -12.15
C ALA A 158 -27.85 -4.97 -11.22
N PHE A 159 -26.70 -5.43 -10.70
CA PHE A 159 -25.82 -4.60 -9.86
C PHE A 159 -25.31 -3.38 -10.61
N VAL A 160 -24.74 -3.57 -11.82
CA VAL A 160 -24.20 -2.47 -12.62
C VAL A 160 -25.31 -1.53 -13.07
N GLY A 161 -26.50 -2.06 -13.41
CA GLY A 161 -27.68 -1.27 -13.71
C GLY A 161 -28.10 -0.40 -12.53
N HIS A 162 -28.15 -0.97 -11.34
CA HIS A 162 -28.51 -0.27 -10.09
C HIS A 162 -27.53 0.90 -9.80
N VAL A 163 -26.23 0.65 -9.81
CA VAL A 163 -25.27 1.76 -9.56
C VAL A 163 -25.28 2.80 -10.66
N THR A 164 -25.57 2.41 -11.91
CA THR A 164 -25.74 3.35 -13.02
C THR A 164 -26.98 4.23 -12.82
N GLU A 165 -28.09 3.66 -12.40
CA GLU A 165 -29.33 4.41 -12.12
C GLU A 165 -29.14 5.36 -10.93
N ARG A 166 -28.42 4.92 -9.87
CA ARG A 166 -28.22 5.69 -8.66
C ARG A 166 -27.22 6.85 -8.82
N TYR A 167 -26.06 6.60 -9.44
CA TYR A 167 -24.96 7.57 -9.50
C TYR A 167 -24.80 8.23 -10.86
N GLY A 168 -25.48 7.75 -11.88
CA GLY A 168 -25.42 8.28 -13.24
C GLY A 168 -24.29 7.67 -14.09
N VAL A 169 -24.56 7.57 -15.39
CA VAL A 169 -23.69 6.90 -16.36
C VAL A 169 -22.31 7.55 -16.44
N ASP A 170 -22.21 8.85 -16.35
CA ASP A 170 -20.92 9.57 -16.45
C ASP A 170 -20.03 9.30 -15.24
N GLU A 171 -20.62 9.17 -14.04
CA GLU A 171 -19.88 8.77 -12.85
C GLU A 171 -19.37 7.34 -12.97
N ILE A 172 -20.24 6.39 -13.35
CA ILE A 172 -19.87 4.98 -13.46
C ILE A 172 -18.80 4.73 -14.54
N ARG A 173 -18.76 5.51 -15.60
CA ARG A 173 -17.66 5.47 -16.60
C ARG A 173 -16.31 5.81 -16.01
N THR A 174 -16.26 6.43 -14.85
CA THR A 174 -15.00 6.70 -14.13
C THR A 174 -14.57 5.55 -13.21
N TRP A 175 -15.47 4.61 -12.92
CA TRP A 175 -15.20 3.47 -12.04
C TRP A 175 -14.44 2.35 -12.77
N TYR A 176 -13.89 1.42 -11.99
CA TYR A 176 -13.21 0.22 -12.46
C TYR A 176 -13.96 -1.00 -11.92
N PHE A 177 -14.18 -2.00 -12.76
CA PHE A 177 -14.80 -3.28 -12.39
C PHE A 177 -13.77 -4.38 -12.56
N GLU A 178 -13.20 -4.83 -11.45
CA GLU A 178 -12.21 -5.90 -11.39
C GLU A 178 -12.90 -7.23 -11.16
N VAL A 179 -12.54 -8.24 -11.95
CA VAL A 179 -13.20 -9.55 -11.86
C VAL A 179 -12.45 -10.44 -10.90
N TRP A 180 -13.04 -10.67 -9.71
CA TRP A 180 -12.54 -11.56 -8.67
C TRP A 180 -11.28 -11.07 -7.95
N ASN A 181 -10.73 -11.94 -7.06
CA ASN A 181 -9.46 -11.77 -6.34
C ASN A 181 -8.62 -13.03 -6.37
N GLU A 182 -7.37 -12.94 -6.78
CA GLU A 182 -6.32 -13.96 -6.74
C GLU A 182 -6.75 -15.38 -7.16
N PRO A 183 -7.42 -15.55 -8.30
CA PRO A 183 -7.91 -16.86 -8.74
C PRO A 183 -6.79 -17.86 -9.03
N ASN A 184 -5.53 -17.43 -9.03
CA ASN A 184 -4.35 -18.26 -9.18
C ASN A 184 -3.87 -18.91 -7.88
N LEU A 185 -4.50 -18.61 -6.75
CA LEU A 185 -4.23 -19.25 -5.46
C LEU A 185 -5.35 -20.22 -5.07
N THR A 186 -4.97 -21.38 -4.55
CA THR A 186 -5.93 -22.42 -4.13
C THR A 186 -6.90 -21.92 -3.05
N GLY A 187 -6.47 -20.98 -2.20
CA GLY A 187 -7.31 -20.38 -1.16
C GLY A 187 -8.44 -19.49 -1.70
N PHE A 188 -8.29 -18.93 -2.91
CA PHE A 188 -9.25 -18.01 -3.50
C PHE A 188 -10.04 -18.59 -4.69
N TRP A 189 -9.75 -19.83 -5.08
CA TRP A 189 -10.49 -20.53 -6.14
C TRP A 189 -10.60 -22.00 -5.80
N MET A 190 -11.76 -22.44 -5.32
CA MET A 190 -11.96 -23.78 -4.79
C MET A 190 -13.08 -24.59 -5.49
N GLY A 191 -13.44 -24.28 -6.72
CA GLY A 191 -14.46 -25.01 -7.46
C GLY A 191 -14.16 -26.49 -7.61
N THR A 192 -13.85 -26.93 -8.82
CA THR A 192 -13.49 -28.33 -9.13
C THR A 192 -12.03 -28.67 -8.80
N THR A 193 -11.31 -27.73 -8.20
CA THR A 193 -9.87 -27.84 -7.92
C THR A 193 -9.54 -28.43 -6.56
N GLY A 194 -10.51 -28.63 -5.69
CA GLY A 194 -10.30 -29.16 -4.34
C GLY A 194 -9.48 -30.45 -4.31
N GLY A 195 -8.41 -30.47 -3.50
CA GLY A 195 -7.54 -31.63 -3.32
C GLY A 195 -6.56 -31.93 -4.46
N LYS A 196 -6.44 -31.05 -5.44
CA LYS A 196 -5.48 -31.17 -6.55
C LYS A 196 -4.12 -30.60 -6.16
N SER A 197 -3.03 -31.11 -6.79
CA SER A 197 -1.70 -30.51 -6.70
C SER A 197 -1.67 -29.15 -7.40
N ASP A 198 -0.69 -28.29 -7.06
CA ASP A 198 -0.53 -26.98 -7.69
C ASP A 198 -0.39 -27.05 -9.22
N ALA A 199 0.27 -28.08 -9.72
CA ALA A 199 0.42 -28.30 -11.16
C ALA A 199 -0.91 -28.62 -11.87
N GLU A 200 -1.81 -29.34 -11.20
CA GLU A 200 -3.14 -29.67 -11.71
C GLU A 200 -4.13 -28.50 -11.50
N PHE A 201 -3.94 -27.74 -10.44
CA PHE A 201 -4.79 -26.61 -10.07
C PHE A 201 -4.77 -25.51 -11.13
N ALA A 202 -3.59 -25.00 -11.49
CA ALA A 202 -3.46 -23.79 -12.28
C ALA A 202 -4.20 -23.83 -13.65
N PRO A 203 -4.10 -24.87 -14.49
CA PRO A 203 -4.79 -24.89 -15.76
C PRO A 203 -6.32 -24.99 -15.63
N ILE A 204 -6.82 -25.69 -14.57
CA ILE A 204 -8.25 -25.83 -14.32
C ILE A 204 -8.82 -24.51 -13.81
N ALA A 205 -8.23 -23.95 -12.74
CA ALA A 205 -8.65 -22.69 -12.16
C ALA A 205 -8.62 -21.55 -13.20
N ARG A 206 -7.58 -21.48 -14.03
CA ARG A 206 -7.47 -20.50 -15.09
C ARG A 206 -8.57 -20.62 -16.13
N SER A 207 -8.90 -21.83 -16.55
CA SER A 207 -10.00 -22.09 -17.51
C SER A 207 -11.36 -21.68 -16.94
N GLU A 208 -11.62 -22.03 -15.67
CA GLU A 208 -12.86 -21.66 -14.96
C GLU A 208 -12.94 -20.15 -14.72
N TYR A 209 -11.82 -19.53 -14.32
CA TYR A 209 -11.74 -18.08 -14.13
C TYR A 209 -12.01 -17.34 -15.45
N TYR A 210 -11.45 -17.77 -16.57
CA TYR A 210 -11.70 -17.12 -17.85
C TYR A 210 -13.18 -17.21 -18.27
N LYS A 211 -13.88 -18.29 -17.94
CA LYS A 211 -15.33 -18.37 -18.13
C LYS A 211 -16.07 -17.35 -17.27
N LEU A 212 -15.64 -17.18 -15.99
CA LEU A 212 -16.19 -16.14 -15.10
C LEU A 212 -15.91 -14.75 -15.66
N TYR A 213 -14.67 -14.47 -16.07
CA TYR A 213 -14.25 -13.19 -16.64
C TYR A 213 -15.09 -12.83 -17.87
N GLU A 214 -15.19 -13.75 -18.86
CA GLU A 214 -15.96 -13.53 -20.09
C GLU A 214 -17.45 -13.24 -19.77
N THR A 215 -18.05 -14.00 -18.86
CA THR A 215 -19.45 -13.80 -18.46
C THR A 215 -19.65 -12.46 -17.78
N THR A 216 -18.78 -12.12 -16.84
CA THR A 216 -18.85 -10.89 -16.06
C THR A 216 -18.62 -9.66 -16.94
N GLN A 217 -17.59 -9.72 -17.81
CA GLN A 217 -17.26 -8.65 -18.73
C GLN A 217 -18.44 -8.35 -19.69
N ARG A 218 -19.06 -9.39 -20.25
CA ARG A 218 -20.25 -9.23 -21.10
C ARG A 218 -21.44 -8.64 -20.34
N ALA A 219 -21.64 -9.01 -19.08
CA ALA A 219 -22.69 -8.45 -18.23
C ALA A 219 -22.49 -6.94 -17.99
N VAL A 220 -21.28 -6.53 -17.58
CA VAL A 220 -20.96 -5.11 -17.35
C VAL A 220 -21.10 -4.31 -18.66
N LYS A 221 -20.51 -4.78 -19.75
CA LYS A 221 -20.55 -4.11 -21.06
C LYS A 221 -21.96 -4.07 -21.69
N SER A 222 -22.88 -4.94 -21.26
CA SER A 222 -24.28 -4.90 -21.72
C SER A 222 -25.05 -3.70 -21.14
N VAL A 223 -24.61 -3.14 -20.01
CA VAL A 223 -25.21 -1.93 -19.42
C VAL A 223 -24.67 -0.68 -20.14
N ASP A 224 -23.35 -0.55 -20.24
CA ASP A 224 -22.71 0.48 -21.06
C ASP A 224 -21.36 -0.03 -21.57
N ALA A 225 -21.16 0.03 -22.87
CA ALA A 225 -19.93 -0.47 -23.53
C ALA A 225 -18.67 0.28 -23.11
N ALA A 226 -18.79 1.50 -22.58
CA ALA A 226 -17.67 2.32 -22.09
C ALA A 226 -17.24 1.99 -20.65
N TYR A 227 -17.98 1.16 -19.91
CA TYR A 227 -17.59 0.77 -18.54
C TYR A 227 -16.32 -0.07 -18.55
N ARG A 228 -15.38 0.24 -17.65
CA ARG A 228 -14.06 -0.38 -17.63
C ARG A 228 -14.07 -1.68 -16.85
N VAL A 229 -13.70 -2.78 -17.52
CA VAL A 229 -13.59 -4.12 -16.92
C VAL A 229 -12.19 -4.65 -17.12
N GLY A 230 -11.61 -5.23 -16.08
CA GLY A 230 -10.26 -5.79 -16.12
C GLY A 230 -10.02 -6.90 -15.10
N GLY A 231 -8.81 -7.33 -15.05
CA GLY A 231 -8.24 -8.40 -14.23
C GLY A 231 -6.84 -8.75 -14.74
N PRO A 232 -6.29 -9.93 -14.37
CA PRO A 232 -6.92 -11.04 -13.62
C PRO A 232 -6.84 -10.93 -12.09
N ALA A 233 -6.33 -9.83 -11.52
CA ALA A 233 -6.15 -9.62 -10.09
C ALA A 233 -5.37 -10.75 -9.39
N THR A 234 -4.33 -11.24 -10.02
CA THR A 234 -3.59 -12.43 -9.58
C THR A 234 -2.46 -12.09 -8.62
N ALA A 235 -2.21 -12.98 -7.67
CA ALA A 235 -1.04 -12.92 -6.81
C ALA A 235 0.26 -13.06 -7.62
N GLY A 236 1.29 -12.28 -7.25
CA GLY A 236 2.64 -12.39 -7.77
C GLY A 236 2.74 -12.23 -9.29
N SER A 237 1.91 -11.36 -9.89
CA SER A 237 1.84 -11.13 -11.34
C SER A 237 1.70 -12.42 -12.18
N GLY A 238 0.99 -13.41 -11.61
CA GLY A 238 0.69 -14.68 -12.30
C GLY A 238 -0.32 -14.49 -13.43
N TRP A 239 -0.32 -15.41 -14.39
CA TRP A 239 -1.27 -15.50 -15.53
C TRP A 239 -1.37 -14.27 -16.43
N ILE A 240 -0.43 -13.33 -16.37
CA ILE A 240 -0.51 -12.11 -17.18
C ILE A 240 -0.46 -12.45 -18.67
N ASP A 241 0.56 -13.19 -19.12
CA ASP A 241 0.72 -13.52 -20.55
C ASP A 241 -0.45 -14.37 -21.06
N GLU A 242 -0.93 -15.31 -20.25
CA GLU A 242 -2.08 -16.16 -20.60
C GLU A 242 -3.38 -15.34 -20.68
N THR A 243 -3.57 -14.35 -19.79
CA THR A 243 -4.75 -13.47 -19.83
C THR A 243 -4.72 -12.57 -21.06
N LEU A 244 -3.58 -11.97 -21.35
CA LEU A 244 -3.38 -11.16 -22.57
C LEU A 244 -3.67 -11.99 -23.83
N ALA A 245 -3.12 -13.22 -23.90
CA ALA A 245 -3.34 -14.12 -25.02
C ALA A 245 -4.81 -14.57 -25.15
N TYR A 246 -5.45 -14.91 -24.02
CA TYR A 246 -6.86 -15.32 -24.01
C TYR A 246 -7.79 -14.21 -24.49
N CYS A 247 -7.65 -13.01 -23.93
CA CYS A 247 -8.50 -11.87 -24.32
C CYS A 247 -8.27 -11.48 -25.79
N SER A 248 -7.02 -11.43 -26.25
CA SER A 248 -6.69 -11.15 -27.65
C SER A 248 -7.26 -12.20 -28.58
N GLY A 249 -7.07 -13.49 -28.27
CA GLY A 249 -7.55 -14.61 -29.09
C GLY A 249 -9.07 -14.72 -29.19
N LYS A 250 -9.78 -14.23 -28.19
CA LYS A 250 -11.25 -14.20 -28.14
C LYS A 250 -11.85 -12.87 -28.60
N GLY A 251 -11.04 -11.84 -28.84
CA GLY A 251 -11.51 -10.49 -29.13
C GLY A 251 -12.26 -9.85 -27.94
N LEU A 252 -11.90 -10.23 -26.70
CA LEU A 252 -12.51 -9.69 -25.49
C LEU A 252 -11.81 -8.39 -25.09
N PRO A 253 -12.55 -7.35 -24.67
CA PRO A 253 -11.94 -6.18 -24.06
C PRO A 253 -11.24 -6.54 -22.76
N LEU A 254 -10.08 -5.89 -22.55
CA LEU A 254 -9.34 -5.85 -21.31
C LEU A 254 -8.94 -4.39 -21.10
N ASP A 255 -9.85 -3.62 -20.50
CA ASP A 255 -9.71 -2.16 -20.38
C ASP A 255 -8.53 -1.77 -19.47
N PHE A 256 -8.23 -2.63 -18.51
CA PHE A 256 -7.05 -2.54 -17.67
C PHE A 256 -6.56 -3.94 -17.27
N VAL A 257 -5.28 -4.02 -16.93
CA VAL A 257 -4.67 -5.20 -16.30
C VAL A 257 -4.50 -4.91 -14.83
N SER A 258 -4.89 -5.85 -13.96
CA SER A 258 -4.66 -5.77 -12.53
C SER A 258 -3.95 -7.01 -11.99
N THR A 259 -3.13 -6.82 -10.96
CA THR A 259 -2.37 -7.87 -10.29
C THR A 259 -1.83 -7.38 -8.95
N HIS A 260 -1.19 -8.29 -8.17
CA HIS A 260 -0.65 -8.00 -6.84
C HIS A 260 0.84 -8.32 -6.76
N SER A 261 1.55 -7.61 -5.88
CA SER A 261 2.96 -7.85 -5.61
C SER A 261 3.35 -7.49 -4.17
N TYR A 262 4.07 -8.39 -3.51
CA TYR A 262 4.56 -8.22 -2.15
C TYR A 262 6.05 -8.52 -2.07
N ALA A 263 6.79 -7.79 -1.21
CA ALA A 263 8.24 -7.94 -1.11
C ALA A 263 8.65 -9.09 -0.20
N THR A 264 8.16 -10.29 -0.49
CA THR A 264 8.47 -11.52 0.25
C THR A 264 9.20 -12.52 -0.65
N THR A 265 10.05 -13.35 -0.06
CA THR A 265 10.80 -14.40 -0.79
C THR A 265 10.24 -15.78 -0.56
N SER A 266 9.71 -16.06 0.62
CA SER A 266 9.12 -17.36 0.99
C SER A 266 8.21 -17.22 2.20
N GLY A 267 7.34 -18.21 2.38
CA GLY A 267 6.65 -18.42 3.64
C GLY A 267 7.37 -19.47 4.50
N TYR A 268 7.03 -19.53 5.76
CA TYR A 268 7.53 -20.53 6.71
C TYR A 268 6.42 -20.89 7.71
N LEU A 269 6.64 -21.99 8.43
CA LEU A 269 5.90 -22.31 9.65
C LEU A 269 6.86 -22.23 10.84
N ASP A 270 6.44 -21.53 11.89
CA ASP A 270 7.19 -21.51 13.15
C ASP A 270 7.03 -22.84 13.93
N GLU A 271 7.69 -22.97 15.08
CA GLU A 271 7.65 -24.16 15.94
C GLU A 271 6.25 -24.45 16.51
N ASN A 272 5.32 -23.50 16.42
CA ASN A 272 3.94 -23.63 16.86
C ASN A 272 2.97 -23.86 15.68
N GLY A 273 3.50 -23.92 14.44
CA GLY A 273 2.71 -24.10 13.22
C GLY A 273 2.05 -22.83 12.70
N ASN A 274 2.47 -21.63 13.15
CA ASN A 274 1.97 -20.37 12.59
C ASN A 274 2.70 -20.04 11.29
N ALA A 275 1.96 -19.56 10.30
CA ALA A 275 2.53 -19.11 9.05
C ALA A 275 3.12 -17.69 9.18
N GLY A 276 4.26 -17.48 8.54
CA GLY A 276 4.91 -16.18 8.41
C GLY A 276 5.57 -16.02 7.05
N THR A 277 6.17 -14.86 6.80
CA THR A 277 6.88 -14.56 5.56
C THR A 277 8.32 -14.14 5.84
N VAL A 278 9.19 -14.34 4.84
CA VAL A 278 10.54 -13.79 4.82
C VAL A 278 10.53 -12.54 3.95
N PHE A 279 10.83 -11.40 4.55
CA PHE A 279 10.96 -10.15 3.82
C PHE A 279 12.12 -10.23 2.81
N SER A 280 11.85 -9.76 1.58
CA SER A 280 12.86 -9.78 0.52
C SER A 280 13.96 -8.75 0.78
N THR A 281 15.22 -9.20 0.72
CA THR A 281 16.39 -8.31 0.73
C THR A 281 16.73 -7.78 -0.67
N ASP A 282 16.03 -8.24 -1.72
CA ASP A 282 16.21 -7.70 -3.05
C ASP A 282 15.64 -6.28 -3.14
N ARG A 283 16.52 -5.32 -3.37
CA ARG A 283 16.13 -3.93 -3.54
C ARG A 283 15.15 -3.71 -4.70
N ASN A 284 15.14 -4.60 -5.70
CA ASN A 284 14.23 -4.55 -6.84
C ASN A 284 12.93 -5.34 -6.64
N ALA A 285 12.72 -5.96 -5.49
CA ALA A 285 11.44 -6.60 -5.18
C ALA A 285 10.30 -5.61 -5.44
N ILE A 286 9.19 -6.10 -6.01
CA ILE A 286 8.06 -5.32 -6.54
C ILE A 286 8.45 -4.48 -7.78
N THR A 287 9.45 -3.61 -7.69
CA THR A 287 9.83 -2.69 -8.78
C THR A 287 10.21 -3.43 -10.08
N GLY A 288 10.99 -4.50 -9.96
CA GLY A 288 11.38 -5.34 -11.10
C GLY A 288 10.19 -6.05 -11.71
N GLU A 289 9.31 -6.55 -10.87
CA GLU A 289 8.08 -7.23 -11.29
C GLU A 289 7.13 -6.28 -12.04
N VAL A 290 6.85 -5.09 -11.50
CA VAL A 290 6.01 -4.07 -12.15
C VAL A 290 6.55 -3.70 -13.54
N LYS A 291 7.85 -3.45 -13.65
CA LYS A 291 8.50 -3.13 -14.93
C LYS A 291 8.42 -4.31 -15.91
N SER A 292 8.57 -5.53 -15.43
CA SER A 292 8.43 -6.74 -16.23
C SER A 292 7.02 -6.89 -16.79
N VAL A 293 5.98 -6.73 -15.96
CA VAL A 293 4.58 -6.79 -16.41
C VAL A 293 4.30 -5.70 -17.45
N ARG A 294 4.70 -4.44 -17.19
CA ARG A 294 4.52 -3.37 -18.18
C ARG A 294 5.19 -3.70 -19.51
N SER A 295 6.42 -4.21 -19.49
CA SER A 295 7.13 -4.62 -20.70
C SER A 295 6.43 -5.77 -21.46
N ARG A 296 5.76 -6.71 -20.77
CA ARG A 296 4.94 -7.76 -21.40
C ARG A 296 3.70 -7.17 -22.07
N MET A 297 3.00 -6.27 -21.38
CA MET A 297 1.83 -5.56 -21.93
C MET A 297 2.21 -4.74 -23.17
N ASP A 298 3.35 -4.02 -23.14
CA ASP A 298 3.82 -3.18 -24.26
C ASP A 298 4.05 -3.98 -25.56
N ARG A 299 4.31 -5.29 -25.44
CA ARG A 299 4.47 -6.21 -26.58
C ARG A 299 3.19 -6.94 -26.97
N SER A 300 2.08 -6.66 -26.32
CA SER A 300 0.79 -7.32 -26.56
C SER A 300 -0.21 -6.41 -27.30
N ALA A 301 -1.37 -6.94 -27.60
CA ALA A 301 -2.49 -6.16 -28.14
C ALA A 301 -3.05 -5.12 -27.12
N PHE A 302 -2.64 -5.21 -25.86
CA PHE A 302 -3.11 -4.36 -24.76
C PHE A 302 -2.04 -3.38 -24.27
N ALA A 303 -1.13 -2.96 -25.14
CA ALA A 303 -0.07 -2.01 -24.81
C ALA A 303 -0.61 -0.67 -24.25
N ALA A 304 -1.77 -0.23 -24.73
CA ALA A 304 -2.43 1.00 -24.28
C ALA A 304 -3.28 0.86 -23.01
N SER A 305 -3.52 -0.37 -22.54
CA SER A 305 -4.32 -0.61 -21.33
C SER A 305 -3.58 -0.14 -20.09
N GLU A 306 -4.34 0.35 -19.10
CA GLU A 306 -3.82 0.72 -17.80
C GLU A 306 -3.30 -0.51 -17.04
N LEU A 307 -2.24 -0.32 -16.23
CA LEU A 307 -1.71 -1.34 -15.33
C LEU A 307 -1.92 -0.91 -13.89
N HIS A 308 -2.70 -1.68 -13.15
CA HIS A 308 -3.00 -1.45 -11.74
C HIS A 308 -2.44 -2.57 -10.87
N TYR A 309 -1.61 -2.23 -9.91
CA TYR A 309 -1.31 -3.11 -8.80
C TYR A 309 -2.36 -2.85 -7.72
N THR A 310 -3.41 -3.67 -7.72
CA THR A 310 -4.58 -3.47 -6.86
C THR A 310 -4.34 -3.90 -5.42
N GLU A 311 -3.22 -4.61 -5.18
CA GLU A 311 -2.64 -4.82 -3.86
C GLU A 311 -1.12 -4.80 -3.92
N TRP A 312 -0.49 -4.16 -2.95
CA TRP A 312 0.95 -4.23 -2.71
C TRP A 312 1.30 -3.75 -1.31
N SER A 313 2.31 -4.34 -0.71
CA SER A 313 2.99 -3.84 0.50
C SER A 313 4.31 -4.59 0.70
N SER A 314 4.94 -4.43 1.87
CA SER A 314 6.16 -5.16 2.23
C SER A 314 5.94 -6.67 2.39
N SER A 315 4.74 -7.11 2.82
CA SER A 315 4.36 -8.50 3.01
C SER A 315 2.87 -8.71 2.78
N TYR A 316 2.47 -9.92 2.42
CA TYR A 316 1.06 -10.32 2.26
C TYR A 316 0.43 -10.86 3.57
N THR A 317 1.16 -10.88 4.66
CA THR A 317 0.69 -11.42 5.94
C THR A 317 0.28 -10.30 6.88
N PRO A 318 -0.97 -10.29 7.41
CA PRO A 318 -1.47 -9.23 8.31
C PRO A 318 -0.90 -9.31 9.74
N PHE A 319 0.28 -9.92 9.90
CA PHE A 319 0.98 -10.13 11.18
C PHE A 319 2.46 -9.79 11.12
N ASP A 320 2.96 -9.36 9.98
CA ASP A 320 4.38 -9.11 9.81
C ASP A 320 4.76 -7.74 10.38
N PRO A 321 5.58 -7.70 11.46
CA PRO A 321 5.82 -6.48 12.24
C PRO A 321 6.52 -5.36 11.46
N ILE A 322 7.08 -5.64 10.29
CA ILE A 322 7.60 -4.59 9.40
C ILE A 322 6.54 -3.53 9.05
N HIS A 323 5.25 -3.90 8.99
CA HIS A 323 4.17 -2.97 8.69
C HIS A 323 3.99 -1.89 9.78
N ASP A 324 4.32 -2.21 11.04
CA ASP A 324 4.23 -1.27 12.15
C ASP A 324 5.49 -0.42 12.31
N SER A 325 6.62 -0.88 11.75
CA SER A 325 7.94 -0.28 11.97
C SER A 325 8.21 0.97 11.11
N TYR A 326 9.13 1.82 11.56
CA TYR A 326 9.53 3.04 10.83
C TYR A 326 10.15 2.76 9.45
N HIS A 327 10.63 1.54 9.20
CA HIS A 327 11.18 1.12 7.91
C HIS A 327 10.18 1.21 6.76
N SER A 328 8.88 1.03 7.08
CA SER A 328 7.81 1.01 6.08
C SER A 328 7.69 2.33 5.30
N ALA A 329 8.01 3.48 5.91
CA ALA A 329 7.95 4.77 5.23
C ALA A 329 8.98 4.88 4.09
N ALA A 330 10.24 4.58 4.38
CA ALA A 330 11.31 4.60 3.39
C ALA A 330 11.10 3.53 2.30
N PHE A 331 10.60 2.34 2.70
CA PHE A 331 10.24 1.28 1.76
C PHE A 331 9.22 1.76 0.72
N ILE A 332 8.12 2.35 1.15
CA ILE A 332 7.08 2.86 0.26
C ILE A 332 7.66 3.88 -0.72
N LEU A 333 8.42 4.86 -0.23
CA LEU A 333 8.99 5.92 -1.06
C LEU A 333 9.98 5.39 -2.09
N ASP A 334 10.84 4.42 -1.71
CA ASP A 334 11.78 3.78 -2.64
C ASP A 334 11.05 3.05 -3.76
N LYS A 335 10.01 2.27 -3.44
CA LYS A 335 9.22 1.56 -4.46
C LYS A 335 8.48 2.52 -5.38
N ILE A 336 7.76 3.49 -4.85
CA ILE A 336 7.02 4.50 -5.63
C ILE A 336 7.98 5.25 -6.58
N ARG A 337 9.14 5.68 -6.09
CA ARG A 337 10.14 6.38 -6.90
C ARG A 337 10.64 5.54 -8.07
N ASN A 338 10.97 4.27 -7.80
CA ASN A 338 11.59 3.37 -8.77
C ASN A 338 10.60 2.73 -9.75
N ILE A 339 9.32 2.63 -9.40
CA ILE A 339 8.24 2.21 -10.31
C ILE A 339 7.97 3.29 -11.35
N GLY A 340 7.86 4.55 -10.92
CA GLY A 340 7.66 5.68 -11.82
C GLY A 340 6.38 5.53 -12.67
N ALA A 341 6.53 5.67 -13.99
CA ALA A 341 5.41 5.57 -14.95
C ALA A 341 5.09 4.13 -15.40
N SER A 342 5.70 3.11 -14.79
CA SER A 342 5.49 1.72 -15.22
C SER A 342 4.13 1.16 -14.78
N ALA A 343 3.45 1.77 -13.82
CA ALA A 343 2.07 1.44 -13.42
C ALA A 343 1.20 2.70 -13.40
N THR A 344 -0.09 2.53 -13.67
CA THR A 344 -1.12 3.58 -13.53
C THR A 344 -1.45 3.81 -12.06
N SER A 345 -1.49 2.75 -11.26
CA SER A 345 -1.68 2.83 -9.81
C SER A 345 -0.96 1.72 -9.05
N MET A 346 -0.64 2.06 -7.81
CA MET A 346 -0.13 1.15 -6.78
C MET A 346 -1.03 1.30 -5.55
N SER A 347 -2.00 0.39 -5.41
CA SER A 347 -2.97 0.41 -4.32
C SER A 347 -2.37 -0.25 -3.07
N TYR A 348 -1.95 0.55 -2.11
CA TYR A 348 -1.35 0.04 -0.87
C TYR A 348 -2.37 -0.78 -0.07
N TRP A 349 -1.99 -1.97 0.34
CA TRP A 349 -2.78 -2.89 1.14
C TRP A 349 -2.35 -2.78 2.60
N THR A 350 -3.09 -2.07 3.50
CA THR A 350 -4.38 -1.35 3.41
C THR A 350 -4.30 0.04 4.09
N PHE A 351 -5.40 0.82 4.13
CA PHE A 351 -5.39 2.11 4.84
C PHE A 351 -5.60 1.98 6.37
N THR A 352 -6.14 0.85 6.85
CA THR A 352 -6.55 0.67 8.26
C THR A 352 -6.29 -0.75 8.74
N ASP A 353 -6.01 -0.90 10.05
CA ASP A 353 -6.02 -2.17 10.78
C ASP A 353 -7.42 -2.56 11.32
N ILE A 354 -8.46 -1.83 10.96
CA ILE A 354 -9.82 -2.37 10.99
C ILE A 354 -9.90 -3.33 9.80
N PHE A 355 -9.54 -4.59 10.04
CA PHE A 355 -9.23 -5.56 9.02
C PHE A 355 -9.51 -6.97 9.56
N GLU A 356 -10.44 -7.69 8.92
CA GLU A 356 -11.04 -8.88 9.51
C GLU A 356 -10.77 -10.18 8.75
N GLU A 357 -9.80 -10.25 7.84
CA GLU A 357 -9.48 -11.52 7.14
C GLU A 357 -9.14 -12.66 8.10
N ALA A 358 -8.40 -12.35 9.14
CA ALA A 358 -8.10 -13.29 10.22
C ALA A 358 -8.83 -12.95 11.53
N GLY A 359 -9.91 -12.18 11.44
CA GLY A 359 -10.72 -11.70 12.56
C GLY A 359 -10.11 -10.50 13.29
N PRO A 360 -10.86 -9.90 14.23
CA PRO A 360 -10.39 -8.77 15.03
C PRO A 360 -9.14 -9.09 15.84
N ARG A 361 -8.21 -8.14 15.94
CA ARG A 361 -6.92 -8.32 16.59
C ARG A 361 -6.93 -7.97 18.07
N MET A 362 -5.99 -8.57 18.82
CA MET A 362 -5.92 -8.47 20.28
C MET A 362 -4.96 -7.40 20.76
N THR A 363 -4.07 -6.90 19.89
CA THR A 363 -3.05 -5.89 20.23
C THR A 363 -3.05 -4.74 19.24
N PRO A 364 -2.71 -3.51 19.67
CA PRO A 364 -2.74 -2.34 18.80
C PRO A 364 -1.68 -2.35 17.70
N PHE A 365 -0.57 -3.07 17.93
CA PHE A 365 0.51 -3.27 16.96
C PHE A 365 0.77 -4.77 16.85
N HIS A 366 0.28 -5.35 15.78
CA HIS A 366 0.31 -6.79 15.50
C HIS A 366 0.87 -7.10 14.11
N GLY A 367 1.49 -6.11 13.47
CA GLY A 367 1.95 -6.25 12.09
C GLY A 367 0.85 -6.10 11.04
N GLY A 368 -0.26 -5.43 11.38
CA GLY A 368 -1.36 -5.16 10.45
C GLY A 368 -0.94 -4.28 9.29
N PHE A 369 -1.62 -4.40 8.16
CA PHE A 369 -1.29 -3.67 6.93
C PHE A 369 -1.54 -2.15 7.00
N GLY A 370 -2.40 -1.70 7.92
CA GLY A 370 -2.98 -0.36 7.92
C GLY A 370 -1.96 0.78 7.95
N LEU A 371 -2.28 1.85 7.25
CA LEU A 371 -1.63 3.15 7.48
C LEU A 371 -1.97 3.69 8.86
N LEU A 372 -3.19 3.41 9.32
CA LEU A 372 -3.66 3.67 10.68
C LEU A 372 -3.92 2.35 11.40
N ASN A 373 -3.59 2.27 12.70
CA ASN A 373 -4.06 1.15 13.49
C ASN A 373 -5.56 1.30 13.82
N TYR A 374 -6.18 0.27 14.40
CA TYR A 374 -7.62 0.29 14.70
C TYR A 374 -8.04 1.34 15.77
N GLN A 375 -7.09 2.07 16.38
CA GLN A 375 -7.33 3.15 17.35
C GLN A 375 -6.98 4.54 16.83
N ASP A 376 -6.95 4.73 15.50
CA ASP A 376 -6.62 5.98 14.82
C ASP A 376 -5.16 6.46 15.06
N LEU A 377 -4.23 5.56 15.39
CA LEU A 377 -2.82 5.89 15.53
C LEU A 377 -2.13 5.82 14.17
N GLN A 378 -1.45 6.89 13.80
CA GLN A 378 -0.73 7.01 12.54
C GLN A 378 0.56 6.21 12.59
N LYS A 379 0.68 5.21 11.70
CA LYS A 379 1.91 4.43 11.55
C LYS A 379 2.91 5.15 10.64
N PRO A 380 4.19 4.76 10.64
CA PRO A 380 5.19 5.36 9.76
C PRO A 380 4.81 5.33 8.26
N SER A 381 4.17 4.27 7.78
CA SER A 381 3.64 4.15 6.42
C SER A 381 2.65 5.26 6.04
N TYR A 382 1.85 5.74 6.99
CA TYR A 382 0.93 6.86 6.78
C TYR A 382 1.67 8.13 6.36
N PHE A 383 2.81 8.42 6.99
CA PHE A 383 3.58 9.63 6.71
C PHE A 383 4.21 9.61 5.32
N ALA A 384 4.56 8.44 4.78
CA ALA A 384 5.03 8.34 3.40
C ALA A 384 3.98 8.91 2.42
N TYR A 385 2.72 8.49 2.55
CA TYR A 385 1.62 8.98 1.70
C TYR A 385 1.24 10.43 2.00
N ARG A 386 1.22 10.82 3.26
CA ARG A 386 0.98 12.22 3.66
C ARG A 386 2.03 13.14 3.06
N PHE A 387 3.29 12.77 3.08
CA PHE A 387 4.39 13.57 2.53
C PHE A 387 4.35 13.62 1.01
N LEU A 388 4.08 12.50 0.35
CA LEU A 388 3.87 12.47 -1.10
C LEU A 388 2.72 13.40 -1.52
N ASN A 389 1.61 13.40 -0.78
CA ASN A 389 0.45 14.25 -1.10
C ASN A 389 0.74 15.76 -0.95
N ARG A 390 1.76 16.13 -0.18
CA ARG A 390 2.18 17.53 0.03
C ARG A 390 3.12 18.06 -1.04
N LEU A 391 3.60 17.21 -1.96
CA LEU A 391 4.44 17.63 -3.07
C LEU A 391 3.66 18.50 -4.05
N GLY A 392 4.31 19.53 -4.56
CA GLY A 392 3.78 20.42 -5.58
C GLY A 392 3.49 19.72 -6.90
N SER A 393 2.82 20.43 -7.80
CA SER A 393 2.35 19.90 -9.09
C SER A 393 3.45 19.66 -10.13
N VAL A 394 4.63 20.29 -9.95
CA VAL A 394 5.74 20.23 -10.91
C VAL A 394 6.97 19.62 -10.25
N GLU A 395 7.44 18.48 -10.76
CA GLU A 395 8.69 17.83 -10.34
C GLU A 395 9.89 18.46 -11.05
N LEU A 396 10.95 18.72 -10.30
CA LEU A 396 12.21 19.26 -10.77
C LEU A 396 13.23 18.14 -11.02
N LYS A 397 14.20 18.38 -11.91
CA LYS A 397 15.34 17.47 -12.04
C LYS A 397 16.21 17.56 -10.78
N CYS A 398 16.49 16.40 -10.22
CA CYS A 398 17.32 16.23 -9.04
C CYS A 398 18.39 15.18 -9.32
N ASN A 399 19.59 15.37 -8.81
CA ASN A 399 20.71 14.44 -8.96
C ASN A 399 20.57 13.19 -8.08
N ASP A 400 19.71 13.24 -7.05
CA ASP A 400 19.58 12.17 -6.07
C ASP A 400 18.40 11.23 -6.42
N PRO A 401 18.64 9.91 -6.59
CA PRO A 401 17.60 8.95 -6.93
C PRO A 401 16.60 8.67 -5.81
N ALA A 402 16.96 8.95 -4.55
CA ALA A 402 16.10 8.78 -3.38
C ALA A 402 15.55 10.13 -2.90
N ALA A 403 15.12 10.96 -3.85
CA ALA A 403 14.51 12.25 -3.59
C ALA A 403 13.43 12.61 -4.62
N PHE A 404 12.44 13.37 -4.16
CA PHE A 404 11.55 14.19 -4.98
C PHE A 404 11.76 15.65 -4.62
N VAL A 405 12.00 16.50 -5.59
CA VAL A 405 11.99 17.94 -5.41
C VAL A 405 10.90 18.50 -6.31
N CYS A 406 9.94 19.21 -5.73
CA CYS A 406 8.78 19.73 -6.44
C CYS A 406 8.58 21.20 -6.13
N ARG A 407 7.84 21.88 -7.00
CA ARG A 407 7.33 23.22 -6.75
C ARG A 407 5.82 23.29 -6.93
N ASP A 408 5.19 24.17 -6.18
CA ASP A 408 3.78 24.49 -6.32
C ASP A 408 3.56 25.80 -7.11
N ASP A 409 2.29 26.09 -7.43
CA ASP A 409 1.90 27.26 -8.19
C ASP A 409 2.02 28.57 -7.39
N ALA A 410 2.17 28.48 -6.05
CA ALA A 410 2.38 29.63 -5.17
C ALA A 410 3.86 30.02 -5.04
N GLY A 411 4.76 29.28 -5.69
CA GLY A 411 6.21 29.46 -5.62
C GLY A 411 6.86 28.79 -4.43
N GLY A 412 6.15 27.93 -3.74
CA GLY A 412 6.68 27.06 -2.71
C GLY A 412 7.50 25.91 -3.29
N VAL A 413 8.47 25.42 -2.54
CA VAL A 413 9.31 24.27 -2.90
C VAL A 413 9.17 23.19 -1.84
N GLN A 414 9.02 21.94 -2.28
CA GLN A 414 8.95 20.76 -1.43
C GLN A 414 10.06 19.80 -1.83
N ALA A 415 10.90 19.40 -0.87
CA ALA A 415 11.91 18.37 -1.04
C ALA A 415 11.61 17.20 -0.09
N LEU A 416 11.28 16.05 -0.65
CA LEU A 416 11.06 14.79 0.05
C LEU A 416 12.24 13.87 -0.28
N PHE A 417 13.02 13.46 0.72
CA PHE A 417 14.17 12.58 0.53
C PHE A 417 14.31 11.59 1.69
N TRP A 418 14.91 10.45 1.39
CA TRP A 418 14.98 9.34 2.36
C TRP A 418 16.30 8.57 2.21
N ASP A 419 16.68 7.88 3.26
CA ASP A 419 17.59 6.75 3.20
C ASP A 419 16.76 5.47 3.06
N PHE A 420 17.21 4.54 2.24
CA PHE A 420 16.62 3.21 2.17
C PHE A 420 17.72 2.17 2.37
N THR A 421 17.80 1.69 3.58
CA THR A 421 18.61 0.55 3.96
C THR A 421 17.67 -0.59 4.31
N ILE A 422 17.70 -1.64 3.50
CA ILE A 422 17.02 -2.88 3.88
C ILE A 422 17.81 -3.42 5.06
N PRO A 423 17.28 -3.39 6.29
CA PRO A 423 17.97 -3.95 7.42
C PRO A 423 17.98 -5.43 7.15
N HIS A 424 19.13 -5.95 6.75
CA HIS A 424 19.22 -7.36 6.64
C HIS A 424 19.58 -7.91 7.95
N PRO A 425 18.63 -8.44 8.63
CA PRO A 425 18.91 -9.31 9.72
C PRO A 425 19.82 -10.45 9.23
N VAL A 426 20.52 -11.02 10.15
CA VAL A 426 21.26 -12.26 9.97
C VAL A 426 20.44 -13.21 9.08
N PRO A 427 21.04 -13.89 8.09
CA PRO A 427 20.33 -14.80 7.18
C PRO A 427 19.44 -15.86 7.83
N ALA A 428 19.57 -16.07 9.13
CA ALA A 428 18.77 -17.00 9.93
C ALA A 428 17.46 -16.42 10.47
N VAL A 429 17.19 -15.11 10.32
CA VAL A 429 15.91 -14.52 10.73
C VAL A 429 14.89 -14.74 9.63
N ILE A 430 13.94 -15.63 9.89
CA ILE A 430 12.93 -16.05 8.91
C ILE A 430 11.52 -15.57 9.26
N ASP A 431 11.31 -15.06 10.48
CA ASP A 431 10.00 -14.76 11.06
C ASP A 431 9.75 -13.27 11.32
N GLN A 432 10.57 -12.39 10.76
CA GLN A 432 10.52 -10.94 10.96
C GLN A 432 10.66 -10.47 12.43
N GLU A 433 11.22 -11.31 13.31
CA GLU A 433 11.47 -10.96 14.72
C GLU A 433 12.29 -9.67 14.88
N TYR A 434 13.15 -9.38 13.89
CA TYR A 434 13.92 -8.13 13.89
C TYR A 434 13.02 -6.89 14.06
N TYR A 435 11.87 -6.83 13.39
CA TYR A 435 10.99 -5.67 13.41
C TYR A 435 10.11 -5.57 14.65
N LYS A 436 10.10 -6.59 15.51
CA LYS A 436 9.38 -6.56 16.80
C LYS A 436 10.13 -5.79 17.87
N ALA A 437 11.43 -5.60 17.71
CA ALA A 437 12.30 -4.96 18.70
C ALA A 437 12.75 -3.57 18.24
N ASP A 438 13.07 -2.71 19.22
CA ASP A 438 13.64 -1.40 18.95
C ASP A 438 15.15 -1.52 18.71
N HIS A 439 15.55 -1.47 17.46
CA HIS A 439 16.96 -1.45 17.06
C HIS A 439 17.40 -0.04 16.73
N ARG A 440 18.52 0.37 17.35
CA ARG A 440 19.08 1.69 17.10
C ARG A 440 19.54 1.80 15.64
N ALA A 441 18.93 2.73 14.90
CA ALA A 441 19.32 3.03 13.53
C ALA A 441 20.74 3.62 13.44
N GLU A 442 21.52 3.13 12.50
CA GLU A 442 22.88 3.62 12.25
C GLU A 442 22.87 5.03 11.62
N HIS A 443 23.86 5.83 11.97
CA HIS A 443 24.07 7.13 11.34
C HIS A 443 24.58 6.98 9.91
N LYS A 444 23.96 7.70 8.96
CA LYS A 444 24.39 7.77 7.55
C LYS A 444 25.15 9.06 7.22
N GLY A 445 25.35 9.92 8.22
CA GLY A 445 25.91 11.26 8.04
C GLY A 445 24.89 12.27 7.52
N PRO A 446 25.30 13.53 7.30
CA PRO A 446 24.40 14.58 6.85
C PRO A 446 24.03 14.46 5.37
N ALA A 447 22.76 14.77 5.05
CA ALA A 447 22.33 15.11 3.70
C ALA A 447 22.21 16.63 3.57
N GLU A 448 22.80 17.21 2.53
CA GLU A 448 22.70 18.64 2.23
C GLU A 448 21.74 18.86 1.07
N LEU A 449 20.61 19.53 1.35
CA LEU A 449 19.69 19.99 0.32
C LEU A 449 20.21 21.31 -0.25
N ARG A 450 20.45 21.36 -1.56
CA ARG A 450 20.85 22.55 -2.32
C ARG A 450 19.81 22.87 -3.37
N LEU A 451 19.33 24.10 -3.37
CA LEU A 451 18.37 24.60 -4.34
C LEU A 451 18.94 25.86 -4.98
N SER A 452 18.90 25.91 -6.30
CA SER A 452 19.37 27.09 -7.08
C SER A 452 18.22 27.68 -7.92
N HIS A 453 18.39 28.92 -8.38
CA HIS A 453 17.39 29.70 -9.10
C HIS A 453 16.09 29.89 -8.34
N MET A 454 16.17 30.01 -7.02
CA MET A 454 15.04 30.37 -6.18
C MET A 454 14.72 31.87 -6.32
N ALA A 455 13.46 32.23 -6.14
CA ALA A 455 13.11 33.65 -5.99
C ALA A 455 13.73 34.20 -4.70
N THR A 456 14.33 35.39 -4.78
CA THR A 456 14.90 36.08 -3.60
C THR A 456 13.78 36.49 -2.65
N GLY A 457 14.01 36.39 -1.36
CA GLY A 457 13.02 36.76 -0.36
C GLY A 457 13.06 35.90 0.89
N THR A 458 12.07 36.14 1.75
CA THR A 458 11.92 35.39 3.01
C THR A 458 10.96 34.21 2.81
N TYR A 459 11.38 33.04 3.29
CA TYR A 459 10.58 31.82 3.29
C TYR A 459 10.34 31.34 4.72
N ARG A 460 9.16 30.72 4.96
CA ARG A 460 8.95 29.85 6.10
C ARG A 460 9.39 28.46 5.71
N MET A 461 10.40 27.93 6.40
CA MET A 461 10.85 26.55 6.25
C MET A 461 10.20 25.68 7.31
N LEU A 462 9.50 24.65 6.88
CA LEU A 462 8.96 23.60 7.71
C LEU A 462 9.70 22.29 7.39
N ALA A 463 10.21 21.60 8.41
CA ALA A 463 10.80 20.30 8.22
C ALA A 463 10.05 19.23 9.01
N TYR A 464 9.74 18.11 8.38
CA TYR A 464 9.05 16.98 8.94
C TYR A 464 9.93 15.75 8.81
N LYS A 465 9.87 14.88 9.80
CA LYS A 465 10.68 13.67 9.82
C LYS A 465 9.83 12.46 10.21
N VAL A 466 10.08 11.33 9.57
CA VAL A 466 9.71 10.00 10.05
C VAL A 466 10.93 9.08 9.97
N GLY A 467 11.12 8.23 10.96
CA GLY A 467 12.29 7.36 11.09
C GLY A 467 12.45 6.87 12.53
N TYR A 468 13.61 6.35 12.85
CA TYR A 468 13.89 5.85 14.19
C TYR A 468 13.52 6.88 15.27
N ARG A 469 12.55 6.54 16.12
CA ARG A 469 12.01 7.36 17.21
C ARG A 469 11.53 8.77 16.80
N ALA A 470 11.12 8.92 15.55
CA ALA A 470 10.52 10.15 15.05
C ALA A 470 9.25 9.81 14.26
N ASN A 471 8.08 10.21 14.77
CA ASN A 471 6.79 9.74 14.27
C ASN A 471 6.73 8.20 14.16
N ASP A 472 7.35 7.54 15.13
CA ASP A 472 7.50 6.10 15.26
C ASP A 472 6.65 5.63 16.44
N VAL A 473 5.38 5.40 16.16
CA VAL A 473 4.39 5.06 17.17
C VAL A 473 4.61 3.66 17.77
N GLN A 474 5.22 2.75 17.00
CA GLN A 474 5.54 1.41 17.49
C GLN A 474 6.62 1.50 18.59
N ALA A 475 7.71 2.25 18.36
CA ALA A 475 8.74 2.45 19.38
C ALA A 475 8.17 3.09 20.65
N ALA A 476 7.27 4.08 20.50
CA ALA A 476 6.59 4.68 21.65
C ALA A 476 5.69 3.68 22.41
N TRP A 477 5.07 2.74 21.71
CA TRP A 477 4.30 1.66 22.34
C TRP A 477 5.19 0.64 23.06
N LEU A 478 6.35 0.31 22.48
CA LEU A 478 7.37 -0.54 23.13
C LEU A 478 7.84 0.10 24.44
N ASP A 479 8.07 1.42 24.46
CA ASP A 479 8.46 2.17 25.65
C ASP A 479 7.39 2.12 26.76
N LEU A 480 6.11 1.94 26.42
CA LEU A 480 5.02 1.73 27.38
C LEU A 480 4.95 0.29 27.93
N GLY A 481 5.87 -0.60 27.51
CA GLY A 481 5.88 -2.01 27.88
C GLY A 481 4.94 -2.87 27.05
N SER A 482 4.65 -2.48 25.83
CA SER A 482 3.85 -3.22 24.85
C SER A 482 2.48 -3.69 25.35
N PRO A 483 1.66 -2.82 25.97
CA PRO A 483 0.36 -3.24 26.50
C PRO A 483 -0.56 -3.75 25.38
N SER A 484 -1.17 -4.91 25.62
CA SER A 484 -2.13 -5.50 24.67
C SER A 484 -3.43 -4.69 24.54
N GLN A 485 -3.76 -3.92 25.59
CA GLN A 485 -4.91 -3.01 25.62
C GLN A 485 -4.44 -1.63 26.06
N LEU A 486 -4.85 -0.60 25.32
CA LEU A 486 -4.49 0.78 25.63
C LEU A 486 -5.60 1.51 26.39
N THR A 487 -5.23 2.20 27.47
CA THR A 487 -6.11 3.20 28.08
C THR A 487 -6.23 4.43 27.19
N ARG A 488 -7.25 5.26 27.41
CA ARG A 488 -7.41 6.53 26.68
C ARG A 488 -6.20 7.47 26.84
N ALA A 489 -5.57 7.46 28.01
CA ALA A 489 -4.37 8.26 28.27
C ALA A 489 -3.17 7.75 27.45
N GLN A 490 -2.97 6.44 27.39
CA GLN A 490 -1.91 5.84 26.55
C GLN A 490 -2.14 6.12 25.06
N VAL A 491 -3.39 6.01 24.57
CA VAL A 491 -3.71 6.38 23.18
C VAL A 491 -3.36 7.85 22.92
N ALA A 492 -3.69 8.77 23.84
CA ALA A 492 -3.33 10.19 23.70
C ALA A 492 -1.80 10.40 23.68
N THR A 493 -1.06 9.69 24.52
CA THR A 493 0.42 9.73 24.55
C THR A 493 0.99 9.25 23.20
N LEU A 494 0.53 8.12 22.68
CA LEU A 494 0.99 7.56 21.41
C LEU A 494 0.62 8.47 20.23
N ARG A 495 -0.56 9.08 20.25
CA ARG A 495 -0.98 10.04 19.22
C ARG A 495 -0.06 11.28 19.20
N ASN A 496 0.36 11.77 20.37
CA ASN A 496 1.30 12.88 20.44
C ASN A 496 2.70 12.49 19.94
N ALA A 497 3.14 11.23 20.17
CA ALA A 497 4.41 10.72 19.69
C ALA A 497 4.46 10.56 18.15
N SER A 498 3.30 10.49 17.50
CA SER A 498 3.14 10.38 16.05
C SER A 498 2.19 11.46 15.50
N SER A 499 2.31 12.70 15.98
CA SER A 499 1.44 13.81 15.57
C SER A 499 1.68 14.24 14.12
N GLY A 500 2.88 14.00 13.59
CA GLY A 500 3.31 14.50 12.29
C GLY A 500 3.49 16.01 12.23
N ASP A 501 3.70 16.64 13.38
CA ASP A 501 4.04 18.06 13.44
C ASP A 501 5.45 18.33 12.90
N PRO A 502 5.72 19.54 12.38
CA PRO A 502 7.06 19.88 11.93
C PRO A 502 8.04 19.86 13.12
N CYS A 503 9.17 19.21 12.94
CA CYS A 503 10.28 19.25 13.91
C CYS A 503 11.13 20.52 13.79
N LEU A 504 11.02 21.26 12.67
CA LEU A 504 11.60 22.62 12.50
C LEU A 504 10.54 23.53 11.86
N ASP A 505 10.47 24.76 12.37
CA ASP A 505 9.63 25.85 11.83
C ASP A 505 10.42 27.14 11.95
N GLU A 506 11.05 27.55 10.86
CA GLU A 506 12.01 28.66 10.84
C GLU A 506 11.74 29.62 9.69
N ARG A 507 12.16 30.88 9.83
CA ARG A 507 12.27 31.82 8.71
C ARG A 507 13.68 31.75 8.13
N VAL A 508 13.76 31.57 6.82
CA VAL A 508 15.03 31.53 6.08
C VAL A 508 15.04 32.60 4.99
N GLN A 509 16.20 33.11 4.69
CA GLN A 509 16.37 34.16 3.69
C GLN A 509 17.09 33.58 2.47
N VAL A 510 16.50 33.75 1.28
CA VAL A 510 17.17 33.52 -0.01
C VAL A 510 17.71 34.84 -0.50
N GLY A 511 19.03 34.92 -0.58
CA GLY A 511 19.77 36.13 -0.97
C GLY A 511 19.85 36.36 -2.48
N PRO A 512 20.62 37.37 -2.92
CA PRO A 512 20.77 37.69 -4.35
C PRO A 512 21.45 36.60 -5.19
N ASP A 513 22.13 35.63 -4.55
CA ASP A 513 22.68 34.43 -5.17
C ASP A 513 21.59 33.41 -5.59
N ALA A 514 20.33 33.66 -5.20
CA ALA A 514 19.17 32.84 -5.51
C ALA A 514 19.36 31.36 -5.10
N CYS A 515 20.12 31.12 -4.03
CA CYS A 515 20.47 29.80 -3.54
C CYS A 515 19.93 29.55 -2.12
N PHE A 516 19.58 28.30 -1.86
CA PHE A 516 19.30 27.79 -0.51
C PHE A 516 20.13 26.53 -0.27
N SER A 517 20.74 26.44 0.91
CA SER A 517 21.44 25.23 1.34
C SER A 517 21.21 24.97 2.82
N ARG A 518 20.90 23.70 3.15
CA ARG A 518 20.70 23.25 4.54
C ARG A 518 21.10 21.79 4.69
N ARG A 519 21.73 21.45 5.83
CA ARG A 519 22.08 20.08 6.20
C ARG A 519 21.08 19.49 7.16
N PHE A 520 20.79 18.19 6.98
CA PHE A 520 19.90 17.39 7.80
C PHE A 520 20.61 16.08 8.17
N GLU A 521 20.66 15.78 9.46
CA GLU A 521 21.24 14.53 9.92
C GLU A 521 20.35 13.34 9.53
N MET A 522 20.99 12.33 8.95
CA MET A 522 20.31 11.12 8.45
C MET A 522 20.72 9.89 9.26
N ARG A 523 19.75 9.05 9.52
CA ARG A 523 19.94 7.67 9.94
C ARG A 523 19.34 6.73 8.90
N GLU A 524 19.59 5.45 9.06
CA GLU A 524 18.95 4.40 8.27
C GLU A 524 17.44 4.57 8.25
N ASN A 525 16.88 4.50 7.04
CA ASN A 525 15.45 4.61 6.78
C ASN A 525 14.77 5.91 7.29
N ASP A 526 15.56 6.95 7.56
CA ASP A 526 15.01 8.29 7.81
C ASP A 526 14.37 8.85 6.55
N VAL A 527 13.25 9.51 6.72
CA VAL A 527 12.53 10.25 5.69
C VAL A 527 12.37 11.69 6.15
N TRP A 528 12.75 12.63 5.28
CA TRP A 528 12.58 14.05 5.49
C TRP A 528 11.69 14.67 4.42
N LEU A 529 10.72 15.49 4.85
CA LEU A 529 10.01 16.44 3.98
C LEU A 529 10.36 17.86 4.42
N ILE A 530 10.89 18.64 3.49
CA ILE A 530 11.20 20.06 3.68
C ILE A 530 10.26 20.88 2.80
N GLU A 531 9.57 21.83 3.40
CA GLU A 531 8.72 22.79 2.69
C GLU A 531 9.27 24.20 2.85
N LEU A 532 9.50 24.87 1.75
CA LEU A 532 9.87 26.29 1.70
C LEU A 532 8.69 27.06 1.12
N ARG A 533 8.01 27.84 1.96
CA ARG A 533 6.83 28.62 1.59
C ARG A 533 7.21 30.11 1.56
N PRO A 534 7.08 30.81 0.42
CA PRO A 534 7.41 32.24 0.36
C PRO A 534 6.51 33.02 1.32
N LEU A 535 7.10 33.91 2.10
CA LEU A 535 6.39 34.88 2.92
C LEU A 535 6.23 36.17 2.10
N ARG A 536 4.96 36.53 1.84
CA ARG A 536 4.61 37.74 1.11
C ARG A 536 4.72 38.97 2.00
#